data_ccb3eedde57ded170b80e8980bfe3700
#
_entry.id   ccb3eedde57ded170b80e8980bfe3700
#
_cell.length_a   1.000
_cell.length_b   1.000
_cell.length_c   1.000
_cell.angle_alpha   90.00
_cell.angle_beta   90.00
_cell.angle_gamma   90.00
#
_symmetry.space_group_name_H-M   'P 1'
#
loop_
_entity.id
_entity.type
_entity.pdbx_description
1 polymer ?
#
loop_
_entity_poly.entity_id
_entity_poly.type
_entity_poly.pdbx_seq_one_letter_code
_entity_poly.pdbx_strand_id
1 'polypeptide(L)'
;MPVSMGMLADDLAAESDQLRRLVAGLDEAGWRRYTPAEGWTIADQVSHLAHFDAAAVRSAVEPDAFRAELERIEADGGVDPDAIAARYRRMPGIELLAWFDEERSRLVTVFSGLDPALRVPWFGTEMSAASSLTARIMETWAHGQDVADAVGVRCEPTVRLRHVAHIGVGARAFSYALHGRELPDAPVRVELVAPDGSTWSWGPQDAANRVTGPALDFALAITQRRHRTDLALEITGPHAREWMEIGQAFAGAPGTGRKPGFDGGTARLRANRRP
;
A
#
# COMPACT_ATOMS: atom_id res chain seq x y z
N MET A 1 -12.05 18.33 -8.93
CA MET A 1 -12.83 18.63 -7.70
C MET A 1 -11.88 18.58 -6.51
N PRO A 2 -12.08 19.39 -5.46
CA PRO A 2 -11.26 19.28 -4.27
C PRO A 2 -11.42 17.87 -3.67
N VAL A 3 -10.36 17.37 -3.05
CA VAL A 3 -10.36 16.06 -2.39
C VAL A 3 -11.32 16.12 -1.21
N SER A 4 -12.27 15.19 -1.15
CA SER A 4 -13.23 15.07 -0.04
C SER A 4 -12.72 14.02 0.94
N MET A 5 -12.55 14.41 2.22
CA MET A 5 -12.16 13.46 3.28
C MET A 5 -13.22 12.37 3.47
N GLY A 6 -14.50 12.69 3.32
CA GLY A 6 -15.57 11.70 3.35
C GLY A 6 -15.43 10.63 2.27
N MET A 7 -15.17 11.03 1.02
CA MET A 7 -14.93 10.05 -0.08
C MET A 7 -13.69 9.17 0.18
N LEU A 8 -12.61 9.74 0.70
CA LEU A 8 -11.42 8.95 1.06
C LEU A 8 -11.74 7.97 2.20
N ALA A 9 -12.51 8.39 3.17
CA ALA A 9 -12.94 7.54 4.29
C ALA A 9 -13.84 6.38 3.82
N ASP A 10 -14.78 6.65 2.90
CA ASP A 10 -15.65 5.62 2.30
C ASP A 10 -14.82 4.62 1.47
N ASP A 11 -13.85 5.10 0.69
CA ASP A 11 -12.95 4.25 -0.08
C ASP A 11 -12.05 3.38 0.81
N LEU A 12 -11.56 3.93 1.92
CA LEU A 12 -10.80 3.18 2.92
C LEU A 12 -11.66 2.12 3.61
N ALA A 13 -12.89 2.44 3.96
CA ALA A 13 -13.85 1.48 4.53
C ALA A 13 -14.12 0.33 3.55
N ALA A 14 -14.31 0.63 2.27
CA ALA A 14 -14.54 -0.38 1.24
C ALA A 14 -13.33 -1.30 0.99
N GLU A 15 -12.08 -0.78 1.06
CA GLU A 15 -10.87 -1.62 1.03
C GLU A 15 -10.77 -2.49 2.29
N SER A 16 -11.13 -1.95 3.45
CA SER A 16 -11.14 -2.71 4.71
C SER A 16 -12.14 -3.86 4.67
N ASP A 17 -13.31 -3.63 4.10
CA ASP A 17 -14.32 -4.69 3.92
C ASP A 17 -13.84 -5.80 2.96
N GLN A 18 -13.04 -5.44 1.95
CA GLN A 18 -12.43 -6.44 1.08
C GLN A 18 -11.43 -7.31 1.85
N LEU A 19 -10.55 -6.71 2.66
CA LEU A 19 -9.63 -7.45 3.53
C LEU A 19 -10.38 -8.33 4.55
N ARG A 20 -11.41 -7.80 5.21
CA ARG A 20 -12.25 -8.57 6.15
C ARG A 20 -12.82 -9.83 5.51
N ARG A 21 -13.35 -9.74 4.28
CA ARG A 21 -13.86 -10.93 3.56
C ARG A 21 -12.83 -12.00 3.31
N LEU A 22 -11.55 -11.63 3.14
CA LEU A 22 -10.46 -12.58 2.95
C LEU A 22 -10.13 -13.35 4.24
N VAL A 23 -10.28 -12.72 5.41
CA VAL A 23 -9.82 -13.28 6.69
C VAL A 23 -10.95 -13.78 7.60
N ALA A 24 -12.21 -13.39 7.37
CA ALA A 24 -13.35 -13.68 8.26
C ALA A 24 -13.60 -15.17 8.51
N GLY A 25 -13.23 -16.04 7.58
CA GLY A 25 -13.44 -17.50 7.69
C GLY A 25 -12.18 -18.29 8.09
N LEU A 26 -11.08 -17.60 8.45
CA LEU A 26 -9.82 -18.26 8.78
C LEU A 26 -9.85 -18.78 10.23
N ASP A 27 -9.43 -20.04 10.39
CA ASP A 27 -9.04 -20.58 11.70
C ASP A 27 -7.64 -20.09 12.10
N GLU A 28 -7.18 -20.43 13.30
CA GLU A 28 -5.86 -20.02 13.79
C GLU A 28 -4.71 -20.50 12.87
N ALA A 29 -4.82 -21.66 12.26
CA ALA A 29 -3.84 -22.16 11.30
C ALA A 29 -3.84 -21.30 10.02
N GLY A 30 -5.02 -20.85 9.57
CA GLY A 30 -5.19 -19.91 8.47
C GLY A 30 -4.52 -18.56 8.76
N TRP A 31 -4.72 -18.00 9.95
CA TRP A 31 -4.08 -16.76 10.36
C TRP A 31 -2.55 -16.84 10.40
N ARG A 32 -1.98 -18.03 10.68
CA ARG A 32 -0.53 -18.29 10.72
C ARG A 32 0.05 -18.67 9.35
N ARG A 33 -0.74 -18.69 8.30
CA ARG A 33 -0.25 -18.95 6.95
C ARG A 33 0.66 -17.82 6.48
N TYR A 34 1.83 -18.21 5.94
CA TYR A 34 2.76 -17.25 5.36
C TYR A 34 2.18 -16.60 4.11
N THR A 35 2.46 -15.32 3.97
CA THR A 35 2.17 -14.52 2.77
C THR A 35 3.39 -14.51 1.86
N PRO A 36 3.28 -13.94 0.64
CA PRO A 36 4.45 -13.71 -0.21
C PRO A 36 5.45 -12.67 0.34
N ALA A 37 5.07 -11.85 1.32
CA ALA A 37 6.01 -11.03 2.06
C ALA A 37 6.86 -11.94 2.95
N GLU A 38 8.19 -11.93 2.73
CA GLU A 38 9.10 -12.84 3.41
C GLU A 38 9.02 -12.68 4.94
N GLY A 39 8.85 -13.78 5.64
CA GLY A 39 8.75 -13.80 7.10
C GLY A 39 7.39 -13.34 7.68
N TRP A 40 6.43 -12.90 6.84
CA TRP A 40 5.14 -12.38 7.28
C TRP A 40 4.00 -13.36 7.04
N THR A 41 3.20 -13.55 8.09
CA THR A 41 1.93 -14.28 8.06
C THR A 41 0.76 -13.34 7.77
N ILE A 42 -0.44 -13.89 7.56
CA ILE A 42 -1.68 -13.10 7.46
C ILE A 42 -1.90 -12.27 8.73
N ALA A 43 -1.59 -12.82 9.90
CA ALA A 43 -1.67 -12.09 11.17
C ALA A 43 -0.72 -10.89 11.21
N ASP A 44 0.51 -11.02 10.68
CA ASP A 44 1.47 -9.92 10.60
C ASP A 44 0.96 -8.79 9.68
N GLN A 45 0.31 -9.13 8.55
CA GLN A 45 -0.29 -8.15 7.63
C GLN A 45 -1.40 -7.33 8.32
N VAL A 46 -2.31 -7.99 9.03
CA VAL A 46 -3.44 -7.34 9.69
C VAL A 46 -3.00 -6.54 10.92
N SER A 47 -2.09 -7.07 11.74
CA SER A 47 -1.55 -6.36 12.90
C SER A 47 -0.77 -5.11 12.51
N HIS A 48 -0.02 -5.15 11.39
CA HIS A 48 0.65 -3.99 10.82
C HIS A 48 -0.36 -2.87 10.48
N LEU A 49 -1.44 -3.21 9.79
CA LEU A 49 -2.47 -2.24 9.44
C LEU A 49 -3.10 -1.61 10.69
N ALA A 50 -3.48 -2.42 11.69
CA ALA A 50 -4.08 -1.93 12.93
C ALA A 50 -3.11 -1.01 13.71
N HIS A 51 -1.84 -1.41 13.83
CA HIS A 51 -0.81 -0.62 14.51
C HIS A 51 -0.63 0.77 13.89
N PHE A 52 -0.53 0.84 12.56
CA PHE A 52 -0.33 2.11 11.87
C PHE A 52 -1.62 2.93 11.72
N ASP A 53 -2.79 2.32 11.84
CA ASP A 53 -4.05 3.06 11.99
C ASP A 53 -4.11 3.78 13.35
N ALA A 54 -3.75 3.08 14.43
CA ALA A 54 -3.62 3.68 15.76
C ALA A 54 -2.57 4.83 15.76
N ALA A 55 -1.44 4.64 15.09
CA ALA A 55 -0.43 5.68 14.95
C ALA A 55 -0.96 6.90 14.19
N ALA A 56 -1.72 6.70 13.10
CA ALA A 56 -2.32 7.78 12.33
C ALA A 56 -3.34 8.58 13.15
N VAL A 57 -4.16 7.90 13.95
CA VAL A 57 -5.09 8.57 14.88
C VAL A 57 -4.32 9.43 15.87
N ARG A 58 -3.28 8.89 16.52
CA ARG A 58 -2.46 9.65 17.49
C ARG A 58 -1.78 10.85 16.83
N SER A 59 -1.26 10.70 15.61
CA SER A 59 -0.63 11.80 14.88
C SER A 59 -1.58 12.98 14.62
N ALA A 60 -2.86 12.70 14.45
CA ALA A 60 -3.90 13.71 14.22
C ALA A 60 -4.45 14.33 15.53
N VAL A 61 -4.59 13.53 16.59
CA VAL A 61 -5.24 13.93 17.84
C VAL A 61 -4.24 14.50 18.85
N GLU A 62 -3.02 13.97 18.87
CA GLU A 62 -1.96 14.32 19.82
C GLU A 62 -0.64 14.60 19.08
N PRO A 63 -0.62 15.59 18.14
CA PRO A 63 0.51 15.76 17.22
C PRO A 63 1.85 16.05 17.93
N ASP A 64 1.86 16.79 19.02
CA ASP A 64 3.09 17.12 19.75
C ASP A 64 3.65 15.91 20.51
N ALA A 65 2.77 15.13 21.16
CA ALA A 65 3.16 13.88 21.80
C ALA A 65 3.68 12.86 20.79
N PHE A 66 3.06 12.81 19.61
CA PHE A 66 3.51 11.94 18.52
C PHE A 66 4.86 12.38 17.95
N ARG A 67 5.14 13.69 17.80
CA ARG A 67 6.48 14.17 17.41
C ARG A 67 7.55 13.75 18.41
N ALA A 68 7.29 13.91 19.69
CA ALA A 68 8.23 13.47 20.73
C ALA A 68 8.46 11.95 20.73
N GLU A 69 7.47 11.16 20.33
CA GLU A 69 7.62 9.71 20.11
C GLU A 69 8.48 9.41 18.88
N LEU A 70 8.25 10.12 17.74
CA LEU A 70 9.05 9.97 16.53
C LEU A 70 10.55 10.26 16.79
N GLU A 71 10.87 11.32 17.54
CA GLU A 71 12.25 11.63 17.91
C GLU A 71 12.92 10.49 18.67
N ARG A 72 12.19 9.82 19.59
CA ARG A 72 12.71 8.66 20.34
C ARG A 72 12.90 7.46 19.42
N ILE A 73 11.93 7.18 18.54
CA ILE A 73 12.03 6.08 17.57
C ILE A 73 13.23 6.29 16.64
N GLU A 74 13.45 7.52 16.18
CA GLU A 74 14.59 7.87 15.31
C GLU A 74 15.93 7.67 16.04
N ALA A 75 16.02 8.09 17.32
CA ALA A 75 17.20 7.90 18.15
C ALA A 75 17.51 6.41 18.40
N ASP A 76 16.48 5.57 18.43
CA ASP A 76 16.58 4.11 18.62
C ASP A 76 16.82 3.33 17.29
N GLY A 77 17.08 4.04 16.17
CA GLY A 77 17.41 3.42 14.87
C GLY A 77 16.25 3.36 13.89
N GLY A 78 15.12 4.02 14.18
CA GLY A 78 13.98 4.13 13.30
C GLY A 78 12.92 3.04 13.47
N VAL A 79 11.96 3.02 12.55
CA VAL A 79 10.86 2.05 12.57
C VAL A 79 11.34 0.70 12.01
N ASP A 80 11.16 -0.36 12.79
CA ASP A 80 11.32 -1.75 12.35
C ASP A 80 9.94 -2.44 12.26
N PRO A 81 9.37 -2.59 11.05
CA PRO A 81 8.08 -3.23 10.85
C PRO A 81 8.04 -4.69 11.30
N ASP A 82 9.17 -5.42 11.19
CA ASP A 82 9.26 -6.83 11.61
C ASP A 82 9.20 -6.95 13.13
N ALA A 83 9.90 -6.07 13.84
CA ALA A 83 9.85 -5.99 15.30
C ALA A 83 8.46 -5.59 15.80
N ILE A 84 7.77 -4.70 15.09
CA ILE A 84 6.38 -4.31 15.40
C ILE A 84 5.45 -5.51 15.22
N ALA A 85 5.47 -6.18 14.07
CA ALA A 85 4.63 -7.34 13.80
C ALA A 85 4.87 -8.47 14.82
N ALA A 86 6.13 -8.71 15.22
CA ALA A 86 6.50 -9.74 16.20
C ALA A 86 5.81 -9.56 17.56
N ARG A 87 5.48 -8.31 17.96
CA ARG A 87 4.77 -8.03 19.22
C ARG A 87 3.39 -8.67 19.29
N TYR A 88 2.73 -8.82 18.14
CA TYR A 88 1.34 -9.26 18.02
C TYR A 88 1.19 -10.72 17.59
N ARG A 89 2.28 -11.45 17.32
CA ARG A 89 2.25 -12.84 16.82
C ARG A 89 1.57 -13.83 17.75
N ARG A 90 1.42 -13.50 19.05
CA ARG A 90 0.71 -14.37 20.03
C ARG A 90 -0.79 -14.04 20.14
N MET A 91 -1.23 -12.93 19.57
CA MET A 91 -2.65 -12.53 19.60
C MET A 91 -3.46 -13.48 18.73
N PRO A 92 -4.59 -14.03 19.23
CA PRO A 92 -5.50 -14.83 18.40
C PRO A 92 -6.03 -14.06 17.21
N GLY A 93 -6.29 -14.75 16.08
CA GLY A 93 -6.77 -14.10 14.85
C GLY A 93 -8.06 -13.31 15.03
N ILE A 94 -8.99 -13.83 15.84
CA ILE A 94 -10.25 -13.13 16.15
C ILE A 94 -10.02 -11.81 16.91
N GLU A 95 -9.05 -11.78 17.82
CA GLU A 95 -8.68 -10.57 18.57
C GLU A 95 -7.96 -9.57 17.66
N LEU A 96 -7.09 -10.04 16.75
CA LEU A 96 -6.44 -9.21 15.74
C LEU A 96 -7.46 -8.52 14.83
N LEU A 97 -8.47 -9.26 14.38
CA LEU A 97 -9.52 -8.70 13.53
C LEU A 97 -10.34 -7.66 14.29
N ALA A 98 -10.72 -7.94 15.54
CA ALA A 98 -11.45 -7.00 16.38
C ALA A 98 -10.64 -5.70 16.62
N TRP A 99 -9.34 -5.82 16.90
CA TRP A 99 -8.46 -4.67 17.07
C TRP A 99 -8.30 -3.87 15.76
N PHE A 100 -8.11 -4.54 14.61
CA PHE A 100 -8.09 -3.86 13.32
C PHE A 100 -9.39 -3.09 13.06
N ASP A 101 -10.53 -3.69 13.35
CA ASP A 101 -11.84 -3.06 13.15
C ASP A 101 -12.04 -1.84 14.05
N GLU A 102 -11.61 -1.91 15.29
CA GLU A 102 -11.66 -0.80 16.26
C GLU A 102 -10.79 0.38 15.78
N GLU A 103 -9.49 0.14 15.49
CA GLU A 103 -8.58 1.20 15.08
C GLU A 103 -8.95 1.79 13.71
N ARG A 104 -9.44 0.97 12.79
CA ARG A 104 -9.94 1.42 11.50
C ARG A 104 -11.18 2.31 11.64
N SER A 105 -12.12 1.93 12.47
CA SER A 105 -13.31 2.74 12.73
C SER A 105 -12.95 4.08 13.36
N ARG A 106 -12.01 4.07 14.31
CA ARG A 106 -11.48 5.28 14.95
C ARG A 106 -10.78 6.19 13.95
N LEU A 107 -9.92 5.62 13.09
CA LEU A 107 -9.21 6.35 12.03
C LEU A 107 -10.21 7.03 11.08
N VAL A 108 -11.18 6.29 10.56
CA VAL A 108 -12.22 6.82 9.66
C VAL A 108 -12.98 7.96 10.33
N THR A 109 -13.39 7.79 11.58
CA THR A 109 -14.13 8.81 12.34
C THR A 109 -13.30 10.09 12.50
N VAL A 110 -12.05 9.97 12.95
CA VAL A 110 -11.17 11.13 13.18
C VAL A 110 -10.88 11.86 11.86
N PHE A 111 -10.43 11.13 10.84
CA PHE A 111 -9.97 11.75 9.59
C PHE A 111 -11.12 12.33 8.75
N SER A 112 -12.33 11.79 8.82
CA SER A 112 -13.50 12.34 8.11
C SER A 112 -13.81 13.78 8.50
N GLY A 113 -13.47 14.19 9.73
CA GLY A 113 -13.70 15.53 10.25
C GLY A 113 -12.55 16.51 10.05
N LEU A 114 -11.42 16.09 9.49
CA LEU A 114 -10.23 16.95 9.34
C LEU A 114 -10.29 17.80 8.08
N ASP A 115 -9.61 18.96 8.14
CA ASP A 115 -9.26 19.71 6.94
C ASP A 115 -8.31 18.84 6.07
N PRO A 116 -8.59 18.62 4.78
CA PRO A 116 -7.71 17.86 3.90
C PRO A 116 -6.26 18.35 3.84
N ALA A 117 -6.03 19.65 4.04
CA ALA A 117 -4.72 20.29 4.03
C ALA A 117 -4.01 20.28 5.39
N LEU A 118 -4.70 19.93 6.48
CA LEU A 118 -4.10 19.85 7.81
C LEU A 118 -2.84 18.98 7.77
N ARG A 119 -1.72 19.52 8.29
CA ARG A 119 -0.46 18.78 8.38
C ARG A 119 -0.47 17.92 9.64
N VAL A 120 -0.21 16.63 9.46
CA VAL A 120 -0.07 15.66 10.54
C VAL A 120 1.34 15.06 10.52
N PRO A 121 2.01 14.94 11.69
CA PRO A 121 3.34 14.32 11.75
C PRO A 121 3.27 12.86 11.34
N TRP A 122 4.32 12.37 10.66
CA TRP A 122 4.44 10.99 10.26
C TRP A 122 5.90 10.54 10.27
N PHE A 123 6.15 9.25 10.18
CA PHE A 123 7.49 8.66 10.09
C PHE A 123 8.22 9.22 8.86
N GLY A 124 9.28 9.99 9.11
CA GLY A 124 10.08 10.67 8.08
C GLY A 124 9.60 12.08 7.76
N THR A 125 8.41 12.29 7.23
CA THR A 125 7.93 13.62 6.85
C THR A 125 6.47 13.85 7.23
N GLU A 126 6.11 15.09 7.55
CA GLU A 126 4.71 15.47 7.73
C GLU A 126 3.91 15.31 6.43
N MET A 127 2.70 14.81 6.55
CA MET A 127 1.76 14.63 5.45
C MET A 127 0.53 15.51 5.63
N SER A 128 -0.17 15.84 4.53
CA SER A 128 -1.53 16.34 4.67
C SER A 128 -2.47 15.22 5.15
N ALA A 129 -3.55 15.57 5.85
CA ALA A 129 -4.55 14.60 6.28
C ALA A 129 -5.10 13.80 5.09
N ALA A 130 -5.34 14.44 3.94
CA ALA A 130 -5.75 13.76 2.72
C ALA A 130 -4.68 12.78 2.21
N SER A 131 -3.41 13.16 2.21
CA SER A 131 -2.30 12.26 1.80
C SER A 131 -2.15 11.09 2.77
N SER A 132 -2.28 11.34 4.07
CA SER A 132 -2.22 10.29 5.10
C SER A 132 -3.33 9.26 4.89
N LEU A 133 -4.58 9.69 4.69
CA LEU A 133 -5.70 8.79 4.45
C LEU A 133 -5.55 8.04 3.12
N THR A 134 -5.06 8.71 2.07
CA THR A 134 -4.76 8.07 0.77
C THR A 134 -3.67 7.00 0.92
N ALA A 135 -2.63 7.26 1.72
CA ALA A 135 -1.59 6.27 2.02
C ALA A 135 -2.18 5.06 2.77
N ARG A 136 -3.11 5.26 3.71
CA ARG A 136 -3.79 4.14 4.40
C ARG A 136 -4.63 3.28 3.44
N ILE A 137 -5.25 3.88 2.41
CA ILE A 137 -5.93 3.12 1.34
C ILE A 137 -4.92 2.26 0.58
N MET A 138 -3.80 2.84 0.16
CA MET A 138 -2.73 2.12 -0.54
C MET A 138 -2.18 0.96 0.30
N GLU A 139 -1.86 1.20 1.57
CA GLU A 139 -1.37 0.18 2.50
C GLU A 139 -2.40 -0.95 2.67
N THR A 140 -3.68 -0.61 2.89
CA THR A 140 -4.74 -1.62 3.04
C THR A 140 -4.87 -2.48 1.79
N TRP A 141 -4.84 -1.86 0.61
CA TRP A 141 -4.87 -2.57 -0.66
C TRP A 141 -3.66 -3.47 -0.84
N ALA A 142 -2.45 -2.97 -0.57
CA ALA A 142 -1.20 -3.69 -0.80
C ALA A 142 -1.04 -4.90 0.15
N HIS A 143 -1.34 -4.71 1.45
CA HIS A 143 -1.37 -5.81 2.42
C HIS A 143 -2.51 -6.78 2.15
N GLY A 144 -3.65 -6.28 1.65
CA GLY A 144 -4.76 -7.10 1.17
C GLY A 144 -4.38 -7.99 -0.02
N GLN A 145 -3.50 -7.54 -0.94
CA GLN A 145 -2.98 -8.40 -2.01
C GLN A 145 -2.12 -9.54 -1.46
N ASP A 146 -1.26 -9.27 -0.48
CA ASP A 146 -0.44 -10.31 0.16
C ASP A 146 -1.32 -11.36 0.86
N VAL A 147 -2.41 -10.93 1.53
CA VAL A 147 -3.39 -11.84 2.13
C VAL A 147 -4.15 -12.64 1.06
N ALA A 148 -4.62 -11.98 0.00
CA ALA A 148 -5.34 -12.63 -1.09
C ALA A 148 -4.50 -13.71 -1.76
N ASP A 149 -3.22 -13.42 -2.02
CA ASP A 149 -2.25 -14.38 -2.56
C ASP A 149 -2.06 -15.59 -1.61
N ALA A 150 -1.98 -15.34 -0.29
CA ALA A 150 -1.83 -16.41 0.69
C ALA A 150 -3.04 -17.33 0.77
N VAL A 151 -4.25 -16.81 0.60
CA VAL A 151 -5.49 -17.61 0.61
C VAL A 151 -5.88 -18.14 -0.78
N GLY A 152 -5.14 -17.75 -1.84
CA GLY A 152 -5.39 -18.20 -3.21
C GLY A 152 -6.63 -17.55 -3.86
N VAL A 153 -7.00 -16.34 -3.43
CA VAL A 153 -8.13 -15.57 -3.96
C VAL A 153 -7.60 -14.46 -4.86
N ARG A 154 -8.27 -14.23 -5.99
CA ARG A 154 -8.02 -13.06 -6.84
C ARG A 154 -9.05 -12.00 -6.53
N CYS A 155 -8.60 -10.82 -6.10
CA CYS A 155 -9.47 -9.68 -5.87
C CYS A 155 -9.76 -8.96 -7.20
N GLU A 156 -11.03 -8.62 -7.42
CA GLU A 156 -11.43 -7.81 -8.57
C GLU A 156 -10.91 -6.39 -8.41
N PRO A 157 -10.30 -5.81 -9.46
CA PRO A 157 -9.82 -4.44 -9.42
C PRO A 157 -10.98 -3.45 -9.33
N THR A 158 -10.82 -2.39 -8.57
CA THR A 158 -11.81 -1.33 -8.40
C THR A 158 -11.23 0.03 -8.75
N VAL A 159 -12.09 1.04 -8.92
CA VAL A 159 -11.65 2.43 -9.19
C VAL A 159 -10.84 3.04 -8.04
N ARG A 160 -10.85 2.46 -6.85
CA ARG A 160 -10.00 2.85 -5.71
C ARG A 160 -8.51 2.64 -5.97
N LEU A 161 -8.13 1.82 -6.98
CA LEU A 161 -6.76 1.75 -7.48
C LEU A 161 -6.19 3.10 -7.88
N ARG A 162 -7.05 4.11 -8.14
CA ARG A 162 -6.59 5.47 -8.43
C ARG A 162 -5.78 6.06 -7.27
N HIS A 163 -6.11 5.71 -6.04
CA HIS A 163 -5.36 6.16 -4.86
C HIS A 163 -3.97 5.53 -4.82
N VAL A 164 -3.88 4.24 -5.11
CA VAL A 164 -2.60 3.51 -5.18
C VAL A 164 -1.73 4.07 -6.29
N ALA A 165 -2.30 4.28 -7.48
CA ALA A 165 -1.60 4.87 -8.62
C ALA A 165 -1.13 6.30 -8.32
N HIS A 166 -1.96 7.12 -7.67
CA HIS A 166 -1.62 8.50 -7.30
C HIS A 166 -0.42 8.56 -6.34
N ILE A 167 -0.43 7.74 -5.27
CA ILE A 167 0.71 7.61 -4.36
C ILE A 167 1.94 7.12 -5.12
N GLY A 168 1.79 6.09 -5.96
CA GLY A 168 2.89 5.54 -6.75
C GLY A 168 3.58 6.56 -7.64
N VAL A 169 2.79 7.38 -8.33
CA VAL A 169 3.33 8.48 -9.17
C VAL A 169 4.00 9.55 -8.31
N GLY A 170 3.36 9.95 -7.20
CA GLY A 170 3.91 10.93 -6.26
C GLY A 170 5.19 10.48 -5.57
N ALA A 171 5.38 9.18 -5.38
CA ALA A 171 6.55 8.59 -4.74
C ALA A 171 7.78 8.47 -5.65
N ARG A 172 7.75 8.98 -6.90
CA ARG A 172 8.89 8.88 -7.82
C ARG A 172 10.16 9.48 -7.21
N ALA A 173 10.10 10.70 -6.70
CA ALA A 173 11.27 11.34 -6.07
C ALA A 173 11.76 10.57 -4.84
N PHE A 174 10.84 10.06 -4.03
CA PHE A 174 11.16 9.22 -2.88
C PHE A 174 11.89 7.93 -3.32
N SER A 175 11.44 7.26 -4.38
CA SER A 175 12.09 6.06 -4.91
C SER A 175 13.56 6.30 -5.30
N TYR A 176 13.86 7.44 -5.95
CA TYR A 176 15.24 7.81 -6.28
C TYR A 176 16.07 8.10 -5.02
N ALA A 177 15.55 8.90 -4.10
CA ALA A 177 16.23 9.24 -2.84
C ALA A 177 16.53 7.99 -2.01
N LEU A 178 15.60 7.05 -1.93
CA LEU A 178 15.74 5.78 -1.22
C LEU A 178 16.90 4.92 -1.76
N HIS A 179 17.19 5.01 -3.07
CA HIS A 179 18.30 4.31 -3.73
C HIS A 179 19.57 5.16 -3.83
N GLY A 180 19.62 6.35 -3.18
CA GLY A 180 20.76 7.26 -3.25
C GLY A 180 21.02 7.79 -4.66
N ARG A 181 19.98 7.86 -5.50
CA ARG A 181 20.07 8.35 -6.89
C ARG A 181 19.53 9.75 -7.01
N GLU A 182 20.09 10.54 -7.91
CA GLU A 182 19.56 11.83 -8.28
C GLU A 182 18.29 11.67 -9.12
N LEU A 183 17.22 12.43 -8.78
CA LEU A 183 16.02 12.45 -9.58
C LEU A 183 16.26 13.16 -10.91
N PRO A 184 16.09 12.48 -12.07
CA PRO A 184 16.25 13.13 -13.36
C PRO A 184 15.27 14.28 -13.57
N ASP A 185 15.77 15.43 -14.05
CA ASP A 185 14.93 16.55 -14.49
C ASP A 185 14.30 16.24 -15.87
N ALA A 186 13.50 15.17 -15.87
CA ALA A 186 12.80 14.70 -17.04
C ALA A 186 11.43 14.19 -16.60
N PRO A 187 10.34 14.79 -17.09
CA PRO A 187 9.01 14.36 -16.75
C PRO A 187 8.70 12.96 -17.27
N VAL A 188 7.83 12.26 -16.53
CA VAL A 188 7.27 10.98 -16.94
C VAL A 188 5.75 11.13 -17.07
N ARG A 189 5.22 10.73 -18.21
CA ARG A 189 3.79 10.57 -18.43
C ARG A 189 3.35 9.19 -17.97
N VAL A 190 2.32 9.12 -17.14
CA VAL A 190 1.65 7.87 -16.76
C VAL A 190 0.22 7.91 -17.30
N GLU A 191 -0.19 6.88 -18.05
CA GLU A 191 -1.54 6.74 -18.59
C GLU A 191 -2.04 5.33 -18.33
N LEU A 192 -3.04 5.20 -17.48
CA LEU A 192 -3.54 3.92 -17.00
C LEU A 192 -4.99 3.70 -17.41
N VAL A 193 -5.28 2.51 -17.91
CA VAL A 193 -6.65 2.06 -18.14
C VAL A 193 -7.24 1.61 -16.82
N ALA A 194 -8.26 2.32 -16.37
CA ALA A 194 -8.97 2.06 -15.12
C ALA A 194 -9.87 0.82 -15.22
N PRO A 195 -10.30 0.23 -14.09
CA PRO A 195 -11.23 -0.90 -14.09
C PRO A 195 -12.58 -0.66 -14.76
N ASP A 196 -13.04 0.60 -14.81
CA ASP A 196 -14.27 1.03 -15.49
C ASP A 196 -14.06 1.38 -16.97
N GLY A 197 -12.83 1.16 -17.50
CA GLY A 197 -12.46 1.48 -18.88
C GLY A 197 -12.07 2.94 -19.11
N SER A 198 -12.20 3.82 -18.13
CA SER A 198 -11.71 5.20 -18.23
C SER A 198 -10.18 5.27 -18.23
N THR A 199 -9.62 6.41 -18.64
CA THR A 199 -8.17 6.63 -18.61
C THR A 199 -7.81 7.60 -17.49
N TRP A 200 -6.87 7.20 -16.63
CA TRP A 200 -6.24 8.09 -15.66
C TRP A 200 -4.88 8.52 -16.15
N SER A 201 -4.54 9.77 -15.93
CA SER A 201 -3.25 10.28 -16.40
C SER A 201 -2.58 11.27 -15.45
N TRP A 202 -1.26 11.21 -15.43
CA TRP A 202 -0.36 12.11 -14.68
C TRP A 202 0.82 12.53 -15.56
N GLY A 203 1.36 13.71 -15.30
CA GLY A 203 2.49 14.28 -16.02
C GLY A 203 2.12 14.89 -17.37
N PRO A 204 3.07 15.62 -18.00
CA PRO A 204 2.85 16.30 -19.28
C PRO A 204 2.52 15.31 -20.41
N GLN A 205 1.61 15.70 -21.31
CA GLN A 205 1.16 14.85 -22.39
C GLN A 205 2.27 14.53 -23.41
N ASP A 206 3.19 15.45 -23.60
CA ASP A 206 4.30 15.40 -24.54
C ASP A 206 5.59 14.81 -23.94
N ALA A 207 5.55 14.29 -22.71
CA ALA A 207 6.71 13.68 -22.08
C ALA A 207 7.24 12.50 -22.90
N ALA A 208 8.57 12.50 -23.14
CA ALA A 208 9.25 11.44 -23.88
C ALA A 208 9.35 10.13 -23.07
N ASN A 209 9.30 10.22 -21.73
CA ASN A 209 9.27 9.06 -20.85
C ASN A 209 7.82 8.75 -20.48
N ARG A 210 7.39 7.50 -20.68
CA ARG A 210 5.99 7.10 -20.51
C ARG A 210 5.86 5.74 -19.84
N VAL A 211 4.81 5.58 -19.04
CA VAL A 211 4.34 4.30 -18.51
C VAL A 211 2.87 4.19 -18.86
N THR A 212 2.48 3.17 -19.62
CA THR A 212 1.09 2.94 -20.03
C THR A 212 0.68 1.50 -19.77
N GLY A 213 -0.61 1.26 -19.51
CA GLY A 213 -1.17 -0.07 -19.31
C GLY A 213 -2.31 -0.11 -18.30
N PRO A 214 -2.70 -1.32 -17.81
CA PRO A 214 -3.75 -1.46 -16.81
C PRO A 214 -3.37 -0.81 -15.48
N ALA A 215 -4.34 -0.15 -14.83
CA ALA A 215 -4.13 0.47 -13.51
C ALA A 215 -3.76 -0.57 -12.43
N LEU A 216 -4.32 -1.78 -12.51
CA LEU A 216 -3.96 -2.88 -11.60
C LEU A 216 -2.48 -3.23 -11.74
N ASP A 217 -1.98 -3.34 -12.96
CA ASP A 217 -0.59 -3.74 -13.21
C ASP A 217 0.39 -2.68 -12.71
N PHE A 218 0.06 -1.40 -12.91
CA PHE A 218 0.86 -0.32 -12.33
C PHE A 218 0.86 -0.36 -10.80
N ALA A 219 -0.31 -0.56 -10.17
CA ALA A 219 -0.42 -0.67 -8.72
C ALA A 219 0.40 -1.86 -8.17
N LEU A 220 0.33 -3.03 -8.81
CA LEU A 220 1.11 -4.22 -8.45
C LEU A 220 2.62 -4.00 -8.59
N ALA A 221 3.07 -3.30 -9.65
CA ALA A 221 4.47 -2.98 -9.86
C ALA A 221 4.99 -2.01 -8.80
N ILE A 222 4.29 -0.87 -8.59
CA ILE A 222 4.77 0.22 -7.74
C ILE A 222 4.70 -0.12 -6.24
N THR A 223 3.82 -1.05 -5.85
CA THR A 223 3.79 -1.63 -4.50
C THR A 223 4.63 -2.90 -4.38
N GLN A 224 5.34 -3.29 -5.43
CA GLN A 224 6.23 -4.46 -5.48
C GLN A 224 5.54 -5.80 -5.19
N ARG A 225 4.25 -5.94 -5.52
CA ARG A 225 3.47 -7.18 -5.36
C ARG A 225 3.60 -8.12 -6.55
N ARG A 226 4.04 -7.62 -7.70
CA ARG A 226 4.43 -8.42 -8.89
C ARG A 226 5.68 -7.82 -9.51
N HIS A 227 6.46 -8.68 -10.16
CA HIS A 227 7.59 -8.19 -10.94
C HIS A 227 7.10 -7.52 -12.23
N ARG A 228 7.70 -6.39 -12.61
CA ARG A 228 7.26 -5.59 -13.78
C ARG A 228 7.21 -6.36 -15.09
N THR A 229 8.06 -7.40 -15.24
CA THR A 229 8.06 -8.23 -16.46
C THR A 229 6.90 -9.20 -16.58
N ASP A 230 6.14 -9.39 -15.49
CA ASP A 230 4.96 -10.26 -15.46
C ASP A 230 3.67 -9.45 -15.68
N LEU A 231 3.79 -8.15 -15.98
CA LEU A 231 2.70 -7.19 -16.08
C LEU A 231 2.61 -6.61 -17.49
N ALA A 232 1.40 -6.24 -17.91
CA ALA A 232 1.13 -5.65 -19.22
C ALA A 232 1.37 -4.12 -19.23
N LEU A 233 2.56 -3.71 -18.76
CA LEU A 233 2.97 -2.31 -18.78
C LEU A 233 3.92 -2.05 -19.95
N GLU A 234 3.61 -1.03 -20.74
CA GLU A 234 4.50 -0.48 -21.76
C GLU A 234 5.31 0.68 -21.15
N ILE A 235 6.64 0.54 -21.14
CA ILE A 235 7.54 1.52 -20.53
C ILE A 235 8.47 2.07 -21.60
N THR A 236 8.32 3.36 -21.92
CA THR A 236 9.10 4.05 -22.96
C THR A 236 9.98 5.12 -22.34
N GLY A 237 11.19 5.25 -22.86
CA GLY A 237 12.19 6.21 -22.43
C GLY A 237 13.07 5.71 -21.27
N PRO A 238 14.30 6.22 -21.15
CA PRO A 238 15.27 5.73 -20.19
C PRO A 238 14.87 5.99 -18.73
N HIS A 239 14.34 7.18 -18.43
CA HIS A 239 14.00 7.55 -17.06
C HIS A 239 12.70 6.88 -16.56
N ALA A 240 11.77 6.53 -17.47
CA ALA A 240 10.63 5.70 -17.11
C ALA A 240 11.06 4.26 -16.78
N ARG A 241 11.99 3.70 -17.57
CA ARG A 241 12.54 2.35 -17.31
C ARG A 241 13.28 2.32 -15.97
N GLU A 242 14.17 3.28 -15.73
CA GLU A 242 14.91 3.38 -14.47
C GLU A 242 13.96 3.51 -13.28
N TRP A 243 12.97 4.41 -13.36
CA TRP A 243 11.97 4.56 -12.29
C TRP A 243 11.22 3.27 -12.01
N MET A 244 10.74 2.57 -13.05
CA MET A 244 10.00 1.31 -12.86
C MET A 244 10.88 0.13 -12.38
N GLU A 245 12.20 0.28 -12.37
CA GLU A 245 13.12 -0.68 -11.73
C GLU A 245 13.24 -0.45 -10.23
N ILE A 246 13.13 0.80 -9.77
CA ILE A 246 13.34 1.20 -8.38
C ILE A 246 12.06 1.69 -7.71
N GLY A 247 10.94 1.67 -8.42
CA GLY A 247 9.66 2.23 -7.97
C GLY A 247 9.17 1.59 -6.68
N GLN A 248 8.88 2.44 -5.69
CA GLN A 248 8.35 2.03 -4.39
C GLN A 248 7.38 3.08 -3.87
N ALA A 249 6.12 2.67 -3.64
CA ALA A 249 5.04 3.54 -3.17
C ALA A 249 4.90 3.59 -1.64
N PHE A 250 5.59 2.72 -0.92
CA PHE A 250 5.51 2.56 0.54
C PHE A 250 6.81 2.99 1.22
N ALA A 251 6.72 3.37 2.50
CA ALA A 251 7.87 3.71 3.34
C ALA A 251 8.65 2.44 3.75
N GLY A 252 9.93 2.59 4.07
CA GLY A 252 10.82 1.50 4.47
C GLY A 252 12.11 1.44 3.65
N ALA A 253 12.94 0.45 3.93
CA ALA A 253 14.16 0.19 3.15
C ALA A 253 13.85 -0.15 1.68
N PRO A 254 14.82 -0.02 0.76
CA PRO A 254 14.64 -0.46 -0.62
C PRO A 254 14.17 -1.90 -0.69
N GLY A 255 12.96 -2.12 -1.21
CA GLY A 255 12.41 -3.45 -1.39
C GLY A 255 13.07 -4.15 -2.60
N THR A 256 13.21 -5.47 -2.51
CA THR A 256 13.69 -6.30 -3.63
C THR A 256 12.59 -6.69 -4.61
N GLY A 257 11.32 -6.44 -4.23
CA GLY A 257 10.15 -6.83 -5.00
C GLY A 257 9.96 -8.35 -5.10
N ARG A 258 8.96 -8.76 -5.89
CA ARG A 258 8.75 -10.19 -6.21
C ARG A 258 9.66 -10.62 -7.36
N LYS A 259 10.05 -11.90 -7.35
CA LYS A 259 10.80 -12.50 -8.46
C LYS A 259 9.90 -12.63 -9.70
N PRO A 260 10.47 -12.58 -10.92
CA PRO A 260 9.73 -12.86 -12.15
C PRO A 260 9.05 -14.24 -12.09
N GLY A 261 7.84 -14.34 -12.69
CA GLY A 261 7.03 -15.57 -12.72
C GLY A 261 6.20 -15.83 -11.47
N PHE A 262 6.13 -14.89 -10.54
CA PHE A 262 5.23 -14.97 -9.40
C PHE A 262 3.80 -14.51 -9.77
N ASP A 263 2.84 -15.44 -9.78
CA ASP A 263 1.44 -15.22 -10.20
C ASP A 263 0.42 -15.15 -9.04
N GLY A 264 0.88 -14.95 -7.80
CA GLY A 264 0.01 -14.87 -6.62
C GLY A 264 -0.47 -16.22 -6.10
N GLY A 265 0.28 -17.30 -6.31
CA GLY A 265 -0.06 -18.63 -5.78
C GLY A 265 -1.18 -19.37 -6.53
N THR A 266 -1.75 -18.75 -7.59
CA THR A 266 -2.82 -19.37 -8.41
C THR A 266 -2.32 -20.56 -9.24
N ALA A 267 -1.01 -20.71 -9.42
CA ALA A 267 -0.40 -21.86 -10.13
C ALA A 267 -0.71 -23.20 -9.45
N ARG A 268 -0.82 -23.25 -8.12
CA ARG A 268 -1.16 -24.49 -7.40
C ARG A 268 -2.60 -24.97 -7.66
N LEU A 269 -3.53 -24.07 -7.96
CA LEU A 269 -4.93 -24.41 -8.26
C LEU A 269 -5.09 -24.99 -9.67
N ARG A 270 -4.20 -24.66 -10.62
CA ARG A 270 -4.23 -25.24 -11.98
C ARG A 270 -3.68 -26.67 -12.03
N ALA A 271 -2.73 -27.02 -11.16
CA ALA A 271 -2.15 -28.38 -11.12
C ALA A 271 -3.13 -29.45 -10.61
N ASN A 272 -4.13 -29.07 -9.78
CA ASN A 272 -5.15 -29.99 -9.25
C ASN A 272 -6.41 -30.13 -10.15
N ARG A 273 -6.45 -29.48 -11.32
CA ARG A 273 -7.54 -29.58 -12.31
C ARG A 273 -7.07 -30.21 -13.63
N ARG A 274 -6.25 -31.25 -13.59
CA ARG A 274 -6.08 -32.12 -14.74
C ARG A 274 -6.95 -33.37 -14.53
N PRO A 275 -7.73 -33.74 -15.55
CA PRO A 275 -8.72 -34.82 -15.50
C PRO A 275 -8.10 -36.18 -15.23
#